data_15faab224f343be264935d49c0eeee0b
#
_entry.id   15faab224f343be264935d49c0eeee0b
#
_cell.length_a   1.000
_cell.length_b   1.000
_cell.length_c   1.000
_cell.angle_alpha   90.00
_cell.angle_beta   90.00
_cell.angle_gamma   90.00
#
_symmetry.space_group_name_H-M   'P 1'
#
loop_
_entity.id
_entity.type
_entity.pdbx_description
1 polymer ?
#
loop_
_entity_poly.entity_id
_entity_poly.type
_entity_poly.pdbx_seq_one_letter_code
_entity_poly.pdbx_strand_id
1 'polypeptide(L)'
;MSGVEFCTKYQGEEIHVTGLDFDPTHPAIVNFSNMVCEGYTERTRTQYEDMIERGCIPNITWEELVSYCPKTPFYCIDHIVYALDILGVCSFADQDKIRIAYRQCDPSKLHFVRPSADDTIKAIRDAGGVAVIAHPHEALFDKGIVKDYIAKGANGIEINHSELTERAEKLACHAAIEYNLYCSGGTDHTGAMSACGGAYAIPVYHGVTEDEYRAIKERRFG
;
A
#
# COMPACT_ATOMS: atom_id res chain seq x y z
N MET A 1 2.29 -17.91 2.95
CA MET A 1 3.12 -17.07 2.06
C MET A 1 3.36 -15.76 2.80
N SER A 2 4.60 -15.27 2.86
CA SER A 2 4.91 -13.91 3.32
C SER A 2 4.39 -12.90 2.31
N GLY A 3 3.96 -11.72 2.77
CA GLY A 3 3.47 -10.65 1.92
C GLY A 3 3.65 -9.28 2.57
N VAL A 4 3.92 -8.28 1.75
CA VAL A 4 4.00 -6.87 2.12
C VAL A 4 3.64 -6.02 0.91
N GLU A 5 2.98 -4.88 1.13
CA GLU A 5 2.70 -3.91 0.09
C GLU A 5 3.38 -2.58 0.41
N PHE A 6 4.08 -2.04 -0.57
CA PHE A 6 4.76 -0.76 -0.49
C PHE A 6 4.15 0.24 -1.47
N CYS A 7 3.89 1.44 -0.98
CA CYS A 7 3.48 2.56 -1.82
C CYS A 7 4.72 3.27 -2.38
N THR A 8 4.87 3.27 -3.69
CA THR A 8 5.94 3.94 -4.42
C THR A 8 5.43 5.17 -5.15
N LYS A 9 6.32 6.02 -5.63
CA LYS A 9 5.96 7.16 -6.49
C LYS A 9 6.84 7.16 -7.75
N TYR A 10 6.20 7.22 -8.91
CA TYR A 10 6.89 7.26 -10.20
C TYR A 10 6.15 8.12 -11.20
N GLN A 11 6.85 9.05 -11.87
CA GLN A 11 6.29 9.99 -12.85
C GLN A 11 5.04 10.77 -12.36
N GLY A 12 4.98 11.06 -11.06
CA GLY A 12 3.84 11.75 -10.45
C GLY A 12 2.70 10.83 -10.00
N GLU A 13 2.68 9.57 -10.42
CA GLU A 13 1.70 8.56 -10.01
C GLU A 13 2.12 7.87 -8.72
N GLU A 14 1.12 7.47 -7.94
CA GLU A 14 1.26 6.55 -6.82
C GLU A 14 1.02 5.14 -7.31
N ILE A 15 1.97 4.25 -7.06
CA ILE A 15 1.93 2.88 -7.55
C ILE A 15 2.32 1.95 -6.41
N HIS A 16 1.51 0.96 -6.17
CA HIS A 16 1.77 -0.03 -5.16
C HIS A 16 2.55 -1.22 -5.73
N VAL A 17 3.48 -1.73 -4.92
CA VAL A 17 4.27 -2.93 -5.23
C VAL A 17 4.12 -3.91 -4.10
N THR A 18 3.51 -5.05 -4.39
CA THR A 18 3.35 -6.13 -3.43
C THR A 18 4.51 -7.12 -3.54
N GLY A 19 5.20 -7.36 -2.43
CA GLY A 19 6.17 -8.44 -2.30
C GLY A 19 5.47 -9.71 -1.85
N LEU A 20 5.65 -10.82 -2.58
CA LEU A 20 5.09 -12.12 -2.23
C LEU A 20 6.18 -13.18 -2.07
N ASP A 21 5.99 -14.06 -1.08
CA ASP A 21 6.81 -15.26 -0.84
C ASP A 21 8.32 -15.00 -0.73
N PHE A 22 8.68 -13.90 -0.10
CA PHE A 22 10.06 -13.55 0.25
C PHE A 22 10.44 -14.15 1.61
N ASP A 23 11.75 -14.22 1.89
CA ASP A 23 12.26 -14.52 3.23
C ASP A 23 12.05 -13.30 4.15
N PRO A 24 11.10 -13.34 5.11
CA PRO A 24 10.81 -12.21 5.98
C PRO A 24 11.93 -11.86 6.97
N THR A 25 12.98 -12.71 7.06
CA THR A 25 14.14 -12.48 7.92
C THR A 25 15.34 -11.92 7.15
N HIS A 26 15.24 -11.84 5.82
CA HIS A 26 16.33 -11.36 4.98
C HIS A 26 16.62 -9.86 5.25
N PRO A 27 17.90 -9.49 5.50
CA PRO A 27 18.23 -8.11 5.88
C PRO A 27 17.76 -7.04 4.90
N ALA A 28 17.74 -7.33 3.59
CA ALA A 28 17.29 -6.38 2.58
C ALA A 28 15.85 -5.94 2.82
N ILE A 29 14.92 -6.88 3.03
CA ILE A 29 13.51 -6.55 3.24
C ILE A 29 13.25 -6.00 4.64
N VAL A 30 13.93 -6.52 5.67
CA VAL A 30 13.77 -6.06 7.06
C VAL A 30 14.22 -4.61 7.19
N ASN A 31 15.42 -4.27 6.73
CA ASN A 31 15.94 -2.90 6.80
C ASN A 31 15.09 -1.94 5.97
N PHE A 32 14.68 -2.35 4.77
CA PHE A 32 13.83 -1.55 3.91
C PHE A 32 12.45 -1.30 4.54
N SER A 33 11.79 -2.32 5.06
CA SER A 33 10.49 -2.20 5.73
C SER A 33 10.57 -1.30 6.96
N ASN A 34 11.61 -1.43 7.80
CA ASN A 34 11.80 -0.57 8.97
C ASN A 34 11.93 0.89 8.56
N MET A 35 12.78 1.20 7.58
CA MET A 35 12.96 2.56 7.06
C MET A 35 11.61 3.15 6.56
N VAL A 36 10.83 2.36 5.84
CA VAL A 36 9.53 2.79 5.31
C VAL A 36 8.52 3.01 6.43
N CYS A 37 8.44 2.09 7.40
CA CYS A 37 7.56 2.20 8.56
C CYS A 37 7.87 3.43 9.42
N GLU A 38 9.15 3.69 9.70
CA GLU A 38 9.60 4.87 10.43
C GLU A 38 9.23 6.15 9.69
N GLY A 39 9.50 6.20 8.38
CA GLY A 39 9.20 7.36 7.57
C GLY A 39 7.70 7.66 7.46
N TYR A 40 6.85 6.63 7.30
CA TYR A 40 5.40 6.80 7.33
C TYR A 40 4.89 7.28 8.69
N THR A 41 5.44 6.75 9.79
CA THR A 41 5.07 7.18 11.15
C THR A 41 5.44 8.63 11.39
N GLU A 42 6.66 9.06 11.02
CA GLU A 42 7.10 10.45 11.12
C GLU A 42 6.20 11.38 10.29
N ARG A 43 5.94 11.02 9.03
CA ARG A 43 5.05 11.78 8.16
C ARG A 43 3.65 11.91 8.77
N THR A 44 3.10 10.81 9.28
CA THR A 44 1.77 10.79 9.88
C THR A 44 1.70 11.65 11.14
N ARG A 45 2.74 11.60 11.98
CA ARG A 45 2.87 12.46 13.15
C ARG A 45 2.91 13.93 12.76
N THR A 46 3.72 14.31 11.79
CA THR A 46 3.81 15.68 11.29
C THR A 46 2.46 16.21 10.79
N GLN A 47 1.74 15.39 10.01
CA GLN A 47 0.41 15.77 9.50
C GLN A 47 -0.64 15.87 10.63
N TYR A 48 -0.54 15.02 11.64
CA TYR A 48 -1.38 15.08 12.83
C TYR A 48 -1.13 16.35 13.66
N GLU A 49 0.12 16.66 13.94
CA GLU A 49 0.52 17.87 14.70
C GLU A 49 0.11 19.14 13.93
N ASP A 50 0.23 19.16 12.60
CA ASP A 50 -0.25 20.25 11.76
C ASP A 50 -1.78 20.44 11.85
N MET A 51 -2.57 19.36 11.95
CA MET A 51 -4.01 19.48 12.19
C MET A 51 -4.34 20.14 13.55
N ILE A 52 -3.55 19.85 14.59
CA ILE A 52 -3.70 20.50 15.90
C ILE A 52 -3.36 21.98 15.79
N GLU A 53 -2.23 22.34 15.18
CA GLU A 53 -1.79 23.72 14.97
C GLU A 53 -2.84 24.56 14.23
N ARG A 54 -3.49 23.96 13.24
CA ARG A 54 -4.58 24.62 12.47
C ARG A 54 -5.93 24.62 13.19
N GLY A 55 -6.03 24.02 14.38
CA GLY A 55 -7.28 23.93 15.15
C GLY A 55 -8.35 23.01 14.53
N CYS A 56 -7.93 22.06 13.67
CA CYS A 56 -8.85 21.11 13.06
C CYS A 56 -9.31 20.02 14.03
N ILE A 57 -8.50 19.72 15.04
CA ILE A 57 -8.76 18.74 16.08
C ILE A 57 -8.28 19.30 17.44
N PRO A 58 -8.76 18.75 18.59
CA PRO A 58 -8.28 19.13 19.93
C PRO A 58 -6.78 18.83 20.08
N ASN A 59 -6.14 19.55 21.02
CA ASN A 59 -4.74 19.34 21.37
C ASN A 59 -4.60 18.07 22.24
N ILE A 60 -4.46 16.93 21.58
CA ILE A 60 -4.17 15.63 22.16
C ILE A 60 -2.73 15.28 21.78
N THR A 61 -1.90 14.83 22.72
CA THR A 61 -0.51 14.51 22.41
C THR A 61 -0.42 13.27 21.49
N TRP A 62 0.66 13.18 20.72
CA TRP A 62 0.91 12.00 19.88
C TRP A 62 0.93 10.71 20.71
N GLU A 63 1.61 10.74 21.84
CA GLU A 63 1.75 9.60 22.76
C GLU A 63 0.40 9.16 23.31
N GLU A 64 -0.48 10.10 23.65
CA GLU A 64 -1.85 9.82 24.06
C GLU A 64 -2.66 9.22 22.92
N LEU A 65 -2.63 9.83 21.73
CA LEU A 65 -3.35 9.34 20.56
C LEU A 65 -2.99 7.88 20.26
N VAL A 66 -1.70 7.57 20.11
CA VAL A 66 -1.25 6.22 19.74
C VAL A 66 -1.47 5.18 20.82
N SER A 67 -1.69 5.60 22.07
CA SER A 67 -2.04 4.67 23.17
C SER A 67 -3.39 3.98 22.95
N TYR A 68 -4.27 4.57 22.15
CA TYR A 68 -5.56 4.00 21.76
C TYR A 68 -5.48 3.12 20.51
N CYS A 69 -4.35 3.15 19.79
CA CYS A 69 -4.16 2.35 18.60
C CYS A 69 -3.69 0.93 18.91
N PRO A 70 -4.05 -0.08 18.10
CA PRO A 70 -3.40 -1.37 18.15
C PRO A 70 -1.88 -1.24 17.98
N LYS A 71 -1.12 -2.16 18.56
CA LYS A 71 0.31 -2.23 18.27
C LYS A 71 0.53 -2.52 16.79
N THR A 72 1.26 -1.65 16.13
CA THR A 72 1.51 -1.70 14.68
C THR A 72 2.97 -1.30 14.40
N PRO A 73 3.58 -1.78 13.30
CA PRO A 73 4.91 -1.36 12.90
C PRO A 73 4.98 0.10 12.41
N PHE A 74 3.86 0.69 11.98
CA PHE A 74 3.78 2.08 11.53
C PHE A 74 2.39 2.67 11.80
N TYR A 75 2.30 3.99 11.81
CA TYR A 75 1.02 4.69 11.93
C TYR A 75 0.66 5.40 10.63
N CYS A 76 -0.63 5.40 10.29
CA CYS A 76 -1.21 6.10 9.15
C CYS A 76 -2.52 6.80 9.55
N ILE A 77 -3.16 7.47 8.61
CA ILE A 77 -4.40 8.21 8.83
C ILE A 77 -5.53 7.34 9.42
N ASP A 78 -5.59 6.06 9.08
CA ASP A 78 -6.62 5.15 9.61
C ASP A 78 -6.49 4.96 11.12
N HIS A 79 -5.26 4.88 11.64
CA HIS A 79 -5.00 4.83 13.08
C HIS A 79 -5.41 6.13 13.78
N ILE A 80 -5.17 7.29 13.15
CA ILE A 80 -5.61 8.59 13.68
C ILE A 80 -7.14 8.64 13.77
N VAL A 81 -7.84 8.30 12.70
CA VAL A 81 -9.31 8.27 12.67
C VAL A 81 -9.86 7.33 13.73
N TYR A 82 -9.28 6.13 13.85
CA TYR A 82 -9.67 5.15 14.86
C TYR A 82 -9.53 5.69 16.31
N ALA A 83 -8.37 6.28 16.62
CA ALA A 83 -8.14 6.83 17.95
C ALA A 83 -9.05 8.03 18.26
N LEU A 84 -9.28 8.92 17.30
CA LEU A 84 -10.18 10.06 17.45
C LEU A 84 -11.64 9.64 17.61
N ASP A 85 -12.08 8.55 16.99
CA ASP A 85 -13.41 7.97 17.20
C ASP A 85 -13.55 7.42 18.63
N ILE A 86 -12.58 6.65 19.12
CA ILE A 86 -12.57 6.16 20.53
C ILE A 86 -12.59 7.30 21.53
N LEU A 87 -11.85 8.38 21.26
CA LEU A 87 -11.81 9.58 22.09
C LEU A 87 -13.07 10.45 21.99
N GLY A 88 -14.02 10.10 21.12
CA GLY A 88 -15.24 10.87 20.90
C GLY A 88 -15.02 12.23 20.23
N VAL A 89 -13.88 12.44 19.59
CA VAL A 89 -13.52 13.69 18.88
C VAL A 89 -14.19 13.77 17.52
N CYS A 90 -14.27 12.64 16.81
CA CYS A 90 -15.05 12.53 15.57
C CYS A 90 -15.71 11.15 15.52
N SER A 91 -16.88 11.08 14.85
CA SER A 91 -17.44 9.77 14.53
C SER A 91 -16.77 9.20 13.29
N PHE A 92 -16.75 7.87 13.18
CA PHE A 92 -16.27 7.22 11.96
C PHE A 92 -17.06 7.67 10.71
N ALA A 93 -18.32 8.03 10.87
CA ALA A 93 -19.13 8.58 9.79
C ALA A 93 -18.62 9.96 9.30
N ASP A 94 -17.91 10.72 10.15
CA ASP A 94 -17.36 12.04 9.82
C ASP A 94 -15.87 12.01 9.43
N GLN A 95 -15.28 10.83 9.26
CA GLN A 95 -13.86 10.64 9.00
C GLN A 95 -13.31 11.41 7.79
N ASP A 96 -14.15 11.69 6.79
CA ASP A 96 -13.72 12.42 5.59
C ASP A 96 -13.21 13.82 5.93
N LYS A 97 -13.80 14.48 6.93
CA LYS A 97 -13.32 15.80 7.40
C LYS A 97 -11.90 15.72 7.93
N ILE A 98 -11.63 14.67 8.71
CA ILE A 98 -10.28 14.41 9.26
C ILE A 98 -9.30 14.10 8.14
N ARG A 99 -9.69 13.24 7.19
CA ARG A 99 -8.84 12.88 6.03
C ARG A 99 -8.53 14.06 5.14
N ILE A 100 -9.50 14.95 4.92
CA ILE A 100 -9.29 16.20 4.16
C ILE A 100 -8.31 17.09 4.92
N ALA A 101 -8.54 17.34 6.22
CA ALA A 101 -7.65 18.16 7.04
C ALA A 101 -6.21 17.60 7.08
N TYR A 102 -6.06 16.29 7.22
CA TYR A 102 -4.78 15.59 7.19
C TYR A 102 -4.02 15.81 5.86
N ARG A 103 -4.72 15.73 4.71
CA ARG A 103 -4.12 15.93 3.39
C ARG A 103 -3.74 17.39 3.10
N GLN A 104 -4.30 18.35 3.85
CA GLN A 104 -4.03 19.79 3.71
C GLN A 104 -2.77 20.25 4.45
N CYS A 105 -2.01 19.35 5.08
CA CYS A 105 -0.71 19.67 5.66
C CYS A 105 0.21 20.32 4.64
N ASP A 106 0.95 21.34 5.07
CA ASP A 106 1.95 22.00 4.22
C ASP A 106 3.00 20.96 3.75
N PRO A 107 3.14 20.75 2.43
CA PRO A 107 4.11 19.79 1.90
C PRO A 107 5.56 20.08 2.33
N SER A 108 5.91 21.33 2.64
CA SER A 108 7.25 21.70 3.09
C SER A 108 7.62 21.14 4.47
N LYS A 109 6.62 20.76 5.27
CA LYS A 109 6.81 20.10 6.57
C LYS A 109 7.10 18.59 6.43
N LEU A 110 6.84 18.00 5.26
CA LEU A 110 6.91 16.56 5.03
C LEU A 110 8.28 16.15 4.50
N HIS A 111 9.10 15.58 5.35
CA HIS A 111 10.49 15.20 4.99
C HIS A 111 10.60 13.78 4.45
N PHE A 112 9.68 12.89 4.82
CA PHE A 112 9.69 11.53 4.29
C PHE A 112 9.31 11.49 2.81
N VAL A 113 10.21 10.95 2.01
CA VAL A 113 9.98 10.67 0.59
C VAL A 113 9.63 9.19 0.45
N ARG A 114 8.54 8.90 -0.24
CA ARG A 114 8.16 7.51 -0.55
C ARG A 114 9.28 6.80 -1.29
N PRO A 115 9.48 5.50 -1.04
CA PRO A 115 10.53 4.73 -1.69
C PRO A 115 10.36 4.73 -3.22
N SER A 116 11.48 4.61 -3.92
CA SER A 116 11.47 4.47 -5.38
C SER A 116 10.99 3.06 -5.78
N ALA A 117 10.52 2.94 -7.02
CA ALA A 117 10.22 1.63 -7.61
C ALA A 117 11.45 0.71 -7.61
N ASP A 118 12.61 1.24 -7.97
CA ASP A 118 13.86 0.50 -8.05
C ASP A 118 14.26 -0.09 -6.70
N ASP A 119 14.27 0.73 -5.64
CA ASP A 119 14.66 0.28 -4.29
C ASP A 119 13.65 -0.74 -3.74
N THR A 120 12.35 -0.52 -3.99
CA THR A 120 11.28 -1.41 -3.52
C THR A 120 11.37 -2.77 -4.19
N ILE A 121 11.44 -2.79 -5.52
CA ILE A 121 11.55 -4.03 -6.31
C ILE A 121 12.83 -4.76 -5.91
N LYS A 122 13.95 -4.04 -5.79
CA LYS A 122 15.22 -4.61 -5.37
C LYS A 122 15.15 -5.26 -3.98
N ALA A 123 14.57 -4.60 -2.99
CA ALA A 123 14.46 -5.14 -1.64
C ALA A 123 13.65 -6.44 -1.60
N ILE A 124 12.56 -6.51 -2.35
CA ILE A 124 11.72 -7.71 -2.47
C ILE A 124 12.49 -8.83 -3.18
N ARG A 125 13.14 -8.53 -4.31
CA ARG A 125 13.87 -9.50 -5.13
C ARG A 125 15.11 -10.04 -4.41
N ASP A 126 15.86 -9.20 -3.72
CA ASP A 126 17.02 -9.61 -2.93
C ASP A 126 16.62 -10.57 -1.80
N ALA A 127 15.42 -10.42 -1.23
CA ALA A 127 14.87 -11.34 -0.24
C ALA A 127 14.24 -12.61 -0.86
N GLY A 128 14.44 -12.87 -2.17
CA GLY A 128 13.92 -14.04 -2.88
C GLY A 128 12.45 -13.96 -3.25
N GLY A 129 11.81 -12.81 -3.10
CA GLY A 129 10.39 -12.61 -3.33
C GLY A 129 10.02 -12.35 -4.80
N VAL A 130 8.72 -12.39 -5.06
CA VAL A 130 8.08 -11.91 -6.29
C VAL A 130 7.64 -10.47 -6.07
N ALA A 131 8.12 -9.55 -6.91
CA ALA A 131 7.72 -8.14 -6.89
C ALA A 131 6.55 -7.95 -7.87
N VAL A 132 5.36 -7.72 -7.34
CA VAL A 132 4.10 -7.65 -8.07
C VAL A 132 3.66 -6.20 -8.21
N ILE A 133 3.31 -5.78 -9.43
CA ILE A 133 2.63 -4.51 -9.67
C ILE A 133 1.17 -4.68 -9.21
N ALA A 134 0.81 -4.01 -8.11
CA ALA A 134 -0.50 -4.16 -7.48
C ALA A 134 -1.56 -3.31 -8.22
N HIS A 135 -2.78 -3.84 -8.32
CA HIS A 135 -3.98 -3.20 -8.89
C HIS A 135 -3.72 -2.14 -9.98
N PRO A 136 -3.04 -2.48 -11.09
CA PRO A 136 -2.63 -1.52 -12.10
C PRO A 136 -3.83 -0.99 -12.87
N HIS A 137 -4.20 0.28 -12.64
CA HIS A 137 -5.28 0.93 -13.38
C HIS A 137 -4.85 1.29 -14.82
N GLU A 138 -5.82 1.54 -15.69
CA GLU A 138 -5.62 1.73 -17.14
C GLU A 138 -4.56 2.77 -17.50
N ALA A 139 -4.54 3.90 -16.77
CA ALA A 139 -3.58 4.98 -17.04
C ALA A 139 -2.12 4.56 -16.87
N LEU A 140 -1.81 3.54 -16.04
CA LEU A 140 -0.45 3.04 -15.90
C LEU A 140 0.01 2.30 -17.15
N PHE A 141 -0.91 1.60 -17.83
CA PHE A 141 -0.63 0.97 -19.12
C PHE A 141 -0.49 2.01 -20.24
N ASP A 142 -1.42 2.96 -20.31
CA ASP A 142 -1.44 4.01 -21.32
C ASP A 142 -0.18 4.91 -21.27
N LYS A 143 0.36 5.14 -20.06
CA LYS A 143 1.61 5.89 -19.83
C LYS A 143 2.89 5.05 -19.96
N GLY A 144 2.78 3.73 -20.18
CA GLY A 144 3.93 2.82 -20.26
C GLY A 144 4.58 2.49 -18.90
N ILE A 145 4.01 2.93 -17.78
CA ILE A 145 4.57 2.76 -16.45
C ILE A 145 4.69 1.28 -16.06
N VAL A 146 3.71 0.45 -16.45
CA VAL A 146 3.78 -1.01 -16.21
C VAL A 146 5.03 -1.61 -16.85
N LYS A 147 5.36 -1.20 -18.09
CA LYS A 147 6.59 -1.64 -18.78
C LYS A 147 7.85 -1.17 -18.08
N ASP A 148 7.86 0.05 -17.57
CA ASP A 148 8.98 0.59 -16.80
C ASP A 148 9.23 -0.22 -15.53
N TYR A 149 8.18 -0.61 -14.81
CA TYR A 149 8.30 -1.45 -13.60
C TYR A 149 8.81 -2.86 -13.92
N ILE A 150 8.35 -3.45 -15.03
CA ILE A 150 8.87 -4.73 -15.51
C ILE A 150 10.36 -4.61 -15.86
N ALA A 151 10.75 -3.55 -16.56
CA ALA A 151 12.16 -3.28 -16.88
C ALA A 151 13.03 -3.07 -15.64
N LYS A 152 12.47 -2.59 -14.52
CA LYS A 152 13.12 -2.47 -13.22
C LYS A 152 13.19 -3.79 -12.43
N GLY A 153 12.61 -4.86 -12.92
CA GLY A 153 12.65 -6.18 -12.32
C GLY A 153 11.39 -6.63 -11.59
N ALA A 154 10.28 -5.89 -11.70
CA ALA A 154 8.98 -6.41 -11.29
C ALA A 154 8.69 -7.66 -12.15
N ASN A 155 8.34 -8.77 -11.49
CA ASN A 155 8.14 -10.05 -12.14
C ASN A 155 6.76 -10.66 -11.84
N GLY A 156 5.85 -9.86 -11.29
CA GLY A 156 4.45 -10.22 -11.09
C GLY A 156 3.53 -9.03 -11.38
N ILE A 157 2.26 -9.32 -11.61
CA ILE A 157 1.22 -8.33 -11.83
C ILE A 157 -0.10 -8.84 -11.25
N GLU A 158 -0.87 -7.95 -10.65
CA GLU A 158 -2.20 -8.26 -10.15
C GLU A 158 -3.22 -8.22 -11.28
N ILE A 159 -3.92 -9.34 -11.48
CA ILE A 159 -4.85 -9.54 -12.61
C ILE A 159 -6.32 -9.56 -12.18
N ASN A 160 -6.58 -9.67 -10.88
CA ASN A 160 -7.93 -9.74 -10.32
C ASN A 160 -7.98 -8.94 -9.01
N HIS A 161 -8.62 -7.79 -9.04
CA HIS A 161 -8.71 -6.90 -7.87
C HIS A 161 -10.02 -6.10 -7.89
N SER A 162 -10.55 -5.78 -6.71
CA SER A 162 -11.82 -5.06 -6.55
C SER A 162 -11.86 -3.67 -7.21
N GLU A 163 -10.71 -3.03 -7.39
CA GLU A 163 -10.58 -1.71 -8.01
C GLU A 163 -10.28 -1.75 -9.51
N LEU A 164 -10.01 -2.92 -10.08
CA LEU A 164 -9.73 -3.03 -11.50
C LEU A 164 -11.01 -2.96 -12.32
N THR A 165 -10.97 -2.18 -13.40
CA THR A 165 -11.99 -2.25 -14.45
C THR A 165 -11.75 -3.48 -15.32
N GLU A 166 -12.79 -3.94 -16.02
CA GLU A 166 -12.66 -5.05 -16.97
C GLU A 166 -11.56 -4.81 -18.04
N ARG A 167 -11.34 -3.55 -18.44
CA ARG A 167 -10.27 -3.19 -19.36
C ARG A 167 -8.89 -3.33 -18.70
N ALA A 168 -8.74 -2.86 -17.46
CA ALA A 168 -7.48 -2.98 -16.71
C ALA A 168 -7.12 -4.45 -16.46
N GLU A 169 -8.08 -5.30 -16.09
CA GLU A 169 -7.88 -6.74 -15.93
C GLU A 169 -7.37 -7.39 -17.25
N LYS A 170 -8.01 -7.07 -18.39
CA LYS A 170 -7.56 -7.55 -19.69
C LYS A 170 -6.14 -7.10 -20.03
N LEU A 171 -5.80 -5.85 -19.76
CA LEU A 171 -4.44 -5.33 -19.97
C LEU A 171 -3.43 -6.02 -19.06
N ALA A 172 -3.78 -6.26 -17.78
CA ALA A 172 -2.93 -6.98 -16.85
C ALA A 172 -2.69 -8.43 -17.26
N CYS A 173 -3.75 -9.14 -17.68
CA CYS A 173 -3.64 -10.50 -18.21
C CYS A 173 -2.77 -10.55 -19.48
N HIS A 174 -2.92 -9.59 -20.41
CA HIS A 174 -2.05 -9.51 -21.59
C HIS A 174 -0.58 -9.28 -21.19
N ALA A 175 -0.32 -8.35 -20.27
CA ALA A 175 1.04 -8.10 -19.79
C ALA A 175 1.63 -9.34 -19.10
N ALA A 176 0.84 -10.06 -18.29
CA ALA A 176 1.28 -11.29 -17.66
C ALA A 176 1.76 -12.33 -18.67
N ILE A 177 1.03 -12.50 -19.79
CA ILE A 177 1.40 -13.42 -20.86
C ILE A 177 2.61 -12.90 -21.66
N GLU A 178 2.58 -11.62 -22.08
CA GLU A 178 3.61 -11.00 -22.92
C GLU A 178 5.00 -11.03 -22.25
N TYR A 179 5.02 -10.76 -20.92
CA TYR A 179 6.27 -10.63 -20.17
C TYR A 179 6.56 -11.83 -19.27
N ASN A 180 5.75 -12.88 -19.33
CA ASN A 180 5.90 -14.08 -18.50
C ASN A 180 5.93 -13.76 -17.00
N LEU A 181 4.94 -13.00 -16.51
CA LEU A 181 4.85 -12.55 -15.13
C LEU A 181 4.05 -13.53 -14.27
N TYR A 182 4.36 -13.55 -12.98
CA TYR A 182 3.51 -14.18 -11.98
C TYR A 182 2.19 -13.39 -11.84
N CYS A 183 1.08 -14.12 -11.71
CA CYS A 183 -0.23 -13.53 -11.48
C CYS A 183 -0.58 -13.51 -10.00
N SER A 184 -1.15 -12.41 -9.52
CA SER A 184 -1.74 -12.31 -8.20
C SER A 184 -3.16 -11.72 -8.26
N GLY A 185 -3.84 -11.75 -7.12
CA GLY A 185 -5.15 -11.14 -6.95
C GLY A 185 -5.42 -10.86 -5.48
N GLY A 186 -6.27 -9.87 -5.21
CA GLY A 186 -6.60 -9.46 -3.86
C GLY A 186 -7.79 -8.50 -3.80
N THR A 187 -8.20 -8.15 -2.59
CA THR A 187 -9.33 -7.26 -2.33
C THR A 187 -8.93 -5.92 -1.73
N ASP A 188 -7.69 -5.79 -1.31
CA ASP A 188 -7.19 -4.67 -0.50
C ASP A 188 -8.08 -4.38 0.74
N HIS A 189 -8.64 -5.45 1.33
CA HIS A 189 -9.52 -5.32 2.48
C HIS A 189 -8.75 -4.96 3.75
N THR A 190 -8.93 -3.74 4.24
CA THR A 190 -8.22 -3.17 5.39
C THR A 190 -8.99 -3.31 6.72
N GLY A 191 -10.05 -4.11 6.75
CA GLY A 191 -10.87 -4.35 7.95
C GLY A 191 -12.09 -3.45 8.08
N ALA A 192 -12.85 -3.62 9.16
CA ALA A 192 -14.12 -2.93 9.40
C ALA A 192 -13.97 -1.40 9.54
N MET A 193 -12.79 -0.92 9.89
CA MET A 193 -12.47 0.50 10.06
C MET A 193 -11.87 1.14 8.80
N SER A 194 -11.93 0.46 7.67
CA SER A 194 -11.42 0.98 6.40
C SER A 194 -12.14 2.24 5.97
N ALA A 195 -11.38 3.20 5.41
CA ALA A 195 -11.92 4.39 4.75
C ALA A 195 -12.89 4.07 3.62
N CYS A 196 -12.70 2.93 3.00
CA CYS A 196 -13.55 2.42 1.92
C CYS A 196 -14.87 1.86 2.40
N GLY A 197 -15.25 2.13 3.66
CA GLY A 197 -16.39 1.65 4.42
C GLY A 197 -17.54 1.03 3.63
N GLY A 198 -18.19 0.03 4.15
CA GLY A 198 -19.38 -0.58 3.57
C GLY A 198 -19.17 -1.41 2.29
N ALA A 199 -18.46 -0.90 1.28
CA ALA A 199 -18.20 -1.61 0.03
C ALA A 199 -17.28 -2.83 0.22
N TYR A 200 -16.40 -2.77 1.21
CA TYR A 200 -15.45 -3.83 1.56
C TYR A 200 -15.80 -4.57 2.85
N ALA A 201 -16.99 -4.31 3.42
CA ALA A 201 -17.43 -4.99 4.65
C ALA A 201 -17.58 -6.51 4.47
N ILE A 202 -17.81 -6.96 3.25
CA ILE A 202 -17.87 -8.38 2.87
C ILE A 202 -16.84 -8.60 1.77
N PRO A 203 -15.74 -9.33 2.03
CA PRO A 203 -14.76 -9.63 1.01
C PRO A 203 -15.41 -10.41 -0.14
N VAL A 204 -15.46 -9.81 -1.31
CA VAL A 204 -15.72 -10.54 -2.55
C VAL A 204 -14.43 -11.25 -2.94
N TYR A 205 -14.51 -12.48 -3.42
CA TYR A 205 -13.33 -13.24 -3.82
C TYR A 205 -12.67 -12.60 -5.07
N HIS A 206 -11.49 -12.07 -4.88
CA HIS A 206 -10.60 -11.57 -5.93
C HIS A 206 -9.27 -12.30 -5.80
N GLY A 207 -9.27 -13.57 -6.08
CA GLY A 207 -8.08 -14.42 -5.92
C GLY A 207 -7.54 -14.89 -7.26
N VAL A 208 -6.55 -15.73 -7.18
CA VAL A 208 -5.94 -16.44 -8.29
C VAL A 208 -6.24 -17.95 -8.20
N THR A 209 -6.00 -18.64 -9.29
CA THR A 209 -6.11 -20.10 -9.34
C THR A 209 -5.01 -20.77 -8.54
N GLU A 210 -5.21 -22.05 -8.20
CA GLU A 210 -4.19 -22.85 -7.52
C GLU A 210 -2.90 -22.96 -8.34
N ASP A 211 -3.00 -23.02 -9.67
CA ASP A 211 -1.84 -23.10 -10.56
C ASP A 211 -1.01 -21.79 -10.55
N GLU A 212 -1.65 -20.63 -10.51
CA GLU A 212 -0.99 -19.33 -10.37
C GLU A 212 -0.32 -19.20 -9.00
N TYR A 213 -1.00 -19.61 -7.93
CA TYR A 213 -0.41 -19.67 -6.60
C TYR A 213 0.82 -20.58 -6.56
N ARG A 214 0.71 -21.80 -7.14
CA ARG A 214 1.82 -22.75 -7.23
C ARG A 214 2.97 -22.21 -8.08
N ALA A 215 2.69 -21.47 -9.15
CA ALA A 215 3.73 -20.85 -9.96
C ALA A 215 4.64 -19.94 -9.13
N ILE A 216 4.06 -19.13 -8.23
CA ILE A 216 4.82 -18.31 -7.28
C ILE A 216 5.65 -19.17 -6.33
N LYS A 217 5.02 -20.18 -5.71
CA LYS A 217 5.69 -21.05 -4.71
C LYS A 217 6.85 -21.86 -5.28
N GLU A 218 6.70 -22.32 -6.51
CA GLU A 218 7.67 -23.18 -7.19
C GLU A 218 8.66 -22.40 -8.06
N ARG A 219 8.54 -21.05 -8.12
CA ARG A 219 9.40 -20.18 -8.95
C ARG A 219 9.44 -20.64 -10.42
N ARG A 220 8.26 -20.96 -11.01
CA ARG A 220 8.19 -21.48 -12.41
C ARG A 220 8.65 -20.49 -13.47
N PHE A 221 8.60 -19.20 -13.16
CA PHE A 221 9.06 -18.10 -14.02
C PHE A 221 10.24 -17.42 -13.33
N GLY A 222 11.41 -17.99 -13.42
CA GLY A 222 12.60 -17.55 -12.71
C GLY A 222 13.46 -16.58 -13.49
#